data_7153ddfdc48bd7b1c1a27767e2bd9522
#
_entry.id   7153ddfdc48bd7b1c1a27767e2bd9522
#
_cell.length_a   1.000
_cell.length_b   1.000
_cell.length_c   1.000
_cell.angle_alpha   90.00
_cell.angle_beta   90.00
_cell.angle_gamma   90.00
#
_symmetry.space_group_name_H-M   'P 1'
#
loop_
_entity.id
_entity.type
_entity.pdbx_description
1 polymer ?
#
loop_
_entity_poly.entity_id
_entity_poly.type
_entity_poly.pdbx_seq_one_letter_code
_entity_poly.pdbx_strand_id
1 'polypeptide(L)'
;MKFNELKLEKNILKALKEAGYSEPTPIQQQAIPPVLEGRDLMGCAQTGTGKTCAFAVPIIQRLAKSEGKKGTIRALILTPTRELALQIYENVCQYARYVPCIFISTTYIKTIVM
;
A
#
# COMPACT_ATOMS: atom_id res chain seq x y z
N MET A 1 9.11 -15.15 9.04
CA MET A 1 8.11 -15.08 7.96
C MET A 1 8.66 -14.23 6.81
N LYS A 2 8.42 -14.65 5.59
CA LYS A 2 8.84 -13.91 4.40
C LYS A 2 7.64 -13.31 3.69
N PHE A 3 7.88 -12.29 2.85
CA PHE A 3 6.79 -11.66 2.09
C PHE A 3 6.00 -12.65 1.22
N ASN A 4 6.65 -13.64 0.66
CA ASN A 4 5.96 -14.64 -0.16
C ASN A 4 4.96 -15.52 0.61
N GLU A 5 5.01 -15.49 1.92
CA GLU A 5 4.05 -16.21 2.78
C GLU A 5 2.80 -15.39 3.09
N LEU A 6 2.76 -14.12 2.68
CA LEU A 6 1.65 -13.20 2.94
C LEU A 6 0.57 -13.23 1.86
N LYS A 7 0.63 -14.17 0.93
CA LYS A 7 -0.34 -14.32 -0.18
C LYS A 7 -0.37 -13.11 -1.12
N LEU A 8 0.77 -12.47 -1.32
CA LEU A 8 0.90 -11.37 -2.25
C LEU A 8 1.18 -11.87 -3.67
N GLU A 9 0.70 -11.13 -4.67
CA GLU A 9 0.94 -11.45 -6.07
C GLU A 9 2.39 -11.28 -6.47
N LYS A 10 2.81 -12.00 -7.51
CA LYS A 10 4.19 -11.98 -8.01
C LYS A 10 4.66 -10.57 -8.39
N ASN A 11 3.80 -9.77 -9.00
CA ASN A 11 4.14 -8.41 -9.42
C ASN A 11 4.41 -7.50 -8.23
N ILE A 12 3.67 -7.69 -7.14
CA ILE A 12 3.88 -6.93 -5.90
C ILE A 12 5.16 -7.41 -5.21
N LEU A 13 5.36 -8.71 -5.12
CA LEU A 13 6.58 -9.28 -4.54
C LEU A 13 7.83 -8.82 -5.27
N LYS A 14 7.77 -8.76 -6.60
CA LYS A 14 8.87 -8.27 -7.42
C LYS A 14 9.20 -6.80 -7.11
N ALA A 15 8.17 -5.96 -7.03
CA ALA A 15 8.35 -4.54 -6.70
C ALA A 15 8.95 -4.36 -5.31
N LEU A 16 8.49 -5.12 -4.32
CA LEU A 16 9.02 -5.06 -2.96
C LEU A 16 10.49 -5.49 -2.91
N LYS A 17 10.85 -6.54 -3.62
CA LYS A 17 12.23 -7.01 -3.70
C LYS A 17 13.13 -5.95 -4.31
N GLU A 18 12.71 -5.32 -5.39
CA GLU A 18 13.47 -4.24 -6.03
C GLU A 18 13.59 -3.01 -5.14
N ALA A 19 12.62 -2.78 -4.29
CA ALA A 19 12.64 -1.69 -3.32
C ALA A 19 13.51 -1.98 -2.08
N GLY A 20 14.08 -3.18 -1.99
CA GLY A 20 14.95 -3.55 -0.88
C GLY A 20 14.26 -4.22 0.31
N TYR A 21 12.99 -4.57 0.17
CA TYR A 21 12.25 -5.27 1.24
C TYR A 21 12.57 -6.77 1.17
N SER A 22 13.22 -7.28 2.20
CA SER A 22 13.58 -8.71 2.27
C SER A 22 12.65 -9.49 3.18
N GLU A 23 12.36 -8.97 4.37
CA GLU A 23 11.50 -9.60 5.35
C GLU A 23 10.47 -8.61 5.86
N PRO A 24 9.22 -9.04 6.08
CA PRO A 24 8.20 -8.15 6.62
C PRO A 24 8.48 -7.78 8.07
N THR A 25 8.24 -6.53 8.41
CA THR A 25 8.29 -6.06 9.80
C THR A 25 7.10 -6.60 10.59
N PRO A 26 7.10 -6.53 11.93
CA PRO A 26 5.96 -7.00 12.73
C PRO A 26 4.64 -6.36 12.34
N ILE A 27 4.60 -5.04 12.09
CA ILE A 27 3.35 -4.38 11.70
C ILE A 27 2.87 -4.86 10.33
N GLN A 28 3.78 -5.13 9.40
CA GLN A 28 3.42 -5.67 8.09
C GLN A 28 2.85 -7.08 8.21
N GLN A 29 3.45 -7.94 9.02
CA GLN A 29 2.96 -9.30 9.25
C GLN A 29 1.57 -9.31 9.87
N GLN A 30 1.29 -8.38 10.77
CA GLN A 30 0.01 -8.29 11.47
C GLN A 30 -1.08 -7.61 10.65
N ALA A 31 -0.73 -6.62 9.82
CA ALA A 31 -1.68 -5.80 9.11
C ALA A 31 -2.07 -6.34 7.73
N ILE A 32 -1.12 -6.86 6.98
CA ILE A 32 -1.38 -7.27 5.60
C ILE A 32 -2.45 -8.36 5.49
N PRO A 33 -2.40 -9.47 6.24
CA PRO A 33 -3.41 -10.51 6.10
C PRO A 33 -4.85 -10.06 6.38
N PRO A 34 -5.15 -9.35 7.51
CA PRO A 34 -6.53 -8.92 7.75
C PRO A 34 -7.05 -7.96 6.69
N VAL A 35 -6.22 -7.05 6.19
CA VAL A 35 -6.65 -6.12 5.15
C VAL A 35 -6.92 -6.84 3.84
N LEU A 36 -6.13 -7.84 3.49
CA LEU A 36 -6.41 -8.68 2.32
C LEU A 36 -7.73 -9.44 2.44
N GLU A 37 -8.11 -9.79 3.65
CA GLU A 37 -9.39 -10.44 3.92
C GLU A 37 -10.59 -9.48 3.90
N GLY A 38 -10.34 -8.18 3.75
CA GLY A 38 -11.38 -7.16 3.73
C GLY A 38 -11.83 -6.68 5.09
N ARG A 39 -11.05 -6.97 6.14
CA ARG A 39 -11.38 -6.54 7.50
C ARG A 39 -10.84 -5.15 7.79
N ASP A 40 -11.54 -4.43 8.66
CA ASP A 40 -11.07 -3.16 9.18
C ASP A 40 -9.88 -3.37 10.11
N LEU A 41 -8.98 -2.41 10.16
CA LEU A 41 -7.78 -2.51 10.95
C LEU A 41 -7.43 -1.16 11.57
N MET A 42 -7.09 -1.19 12.86
CA MET A 42 -6.44 -0.06 13.53
C MET A 42 -5.04 -0.52 13.92
N GLY A 43 -4.02 0.08 13.31
CA GLY A 43 -2.63 -0.28 13.56
C GLY A 43 -1.84 0.90 14.09
N CYS A 44 -1.14 0.69 15.19
CA CYS A 44 -0.23 1.67 15.79
C CYS A 44 1.17 1.13 15.77
N ALA A 45 2.10 1.90 15.20
CA ALA A 45 3.51 1.54 15.15
C ALA A 45 4.36 2.81 15.12
N GLN A 46 5.58 2.69 15.58
CA GLN A 46 6.51 3.80 15.57
C GLN A 46 6.96 4.15 14.17
N THR A 47 7.46 5.37 13.98
CA THR A 47 8.04 5.83 12.72
C THR A 47 9.18 4.91 12.30
N GLY A 48 9.25 4.59 11.00
CA GLY A 48 10.32 3.75 10.47
C GLY A 48 10.08 2.25 10.58
N THR A 49 8.88 1.81 11.00
CA THR A 49 8.56 0.39 11.15
C THR A 49 7.88 -0.22 9.93
N GLY A 50 7.75 0.53 8.84
CA GLY A 50 7.16 0.01 7.60
C GLY A 50 5.63 0.12 7.55
N LYS A 51 5.03 1.10 8.24
CA LYS A 51 3.58 1.28 8.23
C LYS A 51 3.00 1.53 6.84
N THR A 52 3.68 2.34 6.03
CA THR A 52 3.19 2.65 4.68
C THR A 52 3.03 1.40 3.84
N CYS A 53 4.03 0.54 3.82
CA CYS A 53 3.96 -0.74 3.14
C CYS A 53 2.83 -1.62 3.71
N ALA A 54 2.67 -1.61 5.03
CA ALA A 54 1.69 -2.44 5.72
C ALA A 54 0.25 -2.14 5.27
N PHE A 55 -0.09 -0.88 5.02
CA PHE A 55 -1.44 -0.55 4.54
C PHE A 55 -1.52 -0.44 3.02
N ALA A 56 -0.48 0.05 2.35
CA ALA A 56 -0.52 0.30 0.91
C ALA A 56 -0.50 -0.98 0.09
N VAL A 57 0.33 -1.92 0.44
CA VAL A 57 0.49 -3.18 -0.31
C VAL A 57 -0.82 -3.96 -0.40
N PRO A 58 -1.55 -4.23 0.69
CA PRO A 58 -2.82 -4.94 0.56
C PRO A 58 -3.88 -4.14 -0.19
N ILE A 59 -3.89 -2.82 -0.09
CA ILE A 59 -4.79 -1.98 -0.88
C ILE A 59 -4.50 -2.15 -2.36
N ILE A 60 -3.24 -2.06 -2.76
CA ILE A 60 -2.82 -2.24 -4.15
C ILE A 60 -3.25 -3.60 -4.68
N GLN A 61 -3.04 -4.65 -3.91
CA GLN A 61 -3.44 -6.00 -4.33
C GLN A 61 -4.94 -6.15 -4.50
N ARG A 62 -5.72 -5.59 -3.58
CA ARG A 62 -7.18 -5.62 -3.69
C ARG A 62 -7.67 -4.84 -4.91
N LEU A 63 -7.05 -3.69 -5.20
CA LEU A 63 -7.37 -2.92 -6.40
C LEU A 63 -7.01 -3.68 -7.68
N ALA A 64 -5.91 -4.39 -7.68
CA ALA A 64 -5.46 -5.16 -8.83
C ALA A 64 -6.37 -6.35 -9.13
N LYS A 65 -6.92 -6.98 -8.09
CA LYS A 65 -7.79 -8.16 -8.21
C LYS A 65 -9.24 -7.83 -8.54
N SER A 66 -9.67 -6.60 -8.31
CA SER A 66 -11.06 -6.20 -8.56
C SER A 66 -11.11 -5.15 -9.65
N GLU A 67 -12.03 -5.33 -10.59
CA GLU A 67 -12.27 -4.32 -11.62
C GLU A 67 -13.29 -3.32 -11.09
N GLY A 68 -12.92 -2.04 -11.13
CA GLY A 68 -13.82 -0.94 -10.81
C GLY A 68 -14.26 -0.23 -12.09
N LYS A 69 -15.29 0.60 -11.98
CA LYS A 69 -15.67 1.46 -13.08
C LYS A 69 -14.57 2.46 -13.35
N LYS A 70 -14.23 2.64 -14.62
CA LYS A 70 -13.25 3.64 -15.06
C LYS A 70 -13.66 5.02 -14.56
N GLY A 71 -12.72 5.75 -13.97
CA GLY A 71 -12.97 7.08 -13.41
C GLY A 71 -13.56 7.10 -12.00
N THR A 72 -13.72 5.94 -11.36
CA THR A 72 -14.22 5.84 -10.00
C THR A 72 -13.06 5.81 -9.00
N ILE A 73 -13.17 6.60 -7.94
CA ILE A 73 -12.22 6.55 -6.82
C ILE A 73 -12.52 5.31 -5.99
N ARG A 74 -11.52 4.45 -5.80
CA ARG A 74 -11.70 3.18 -5.10
C ARG A 74 -10.95 3.11 -3.77
N ALA A 75 -9.96 3.97 -3.56
CA ALA A 75 -9.22 4.05 -2.31
C ALA A 75 -8.82 5.49 -2.03
N LEU A 76 -8.86 5.88 -0.75
CA LEU A 76 -8.53 7.22 -0.31
C LEU A 76 -7.60 7.12 0.89
N ILE A 77 -6.46 7.81 0.82
CA ILE A 77 -5.50 7.87 1.92
C ILE A 77 -5.36 9.32 2.37
N LEU A 78 -5.69 9.56 3.63
CA LEU A 78 -5.58 10.89 4.23
C LEU A 78 -4.32 10.97 5.09
N THR A 79 -3.62 12.10 5.00
CA THR A 79 -2.41 12.34 5.76
C THR A 79 -2.44 13.71 6.41
N PRO A 80 -1.73 13.90 7.55
CA PRO A 80 -1.74 15.19 8.24
C PRO A 80 -0.88 16.26 7.56
N THR A 81 0.12 15.89 6.76
CA THR A 81 1.04 16.84 6.12
C THR A 81 1.20 16.57 4.65
N ARG A 82 1.58 17.62 3.92
CA ARG A 82 1.88 17.56 2.50
C ARG A 82 3.09 16.68 2.21
N GLU A 83 4.11 16.79 3.04
CA GLU A 83 5.35 16.03 2.90
C GLU A 83 5.10 14.54 3.06
N LEU A 84 4.27 14.16 4.02
CA LEU A 84 3.91 12.76 4.23
C LEU A 84 3.07 12.22 3.07
N ALA A 85 2.15 13.03 2.54
CA ALA A 85 1.35 12.65 1.37
C ALA A 85 2.23 12.34 0.17
N LEU A 86 3.22 13.19 -0.10
CA LEU A 86 4.15 12.99 -1.20
C LEU A 86 5.00 11.74 -0.99
N GLN A 87 5.50 11.54 0.22
CA GLN A 87 6.31 10.37 0.56
C GLN A 87 5.52 9.07 0.39
N ILE A 88 4.26 9.04 0.84
CA ILE A 88 3.38 7.89 0.66
C ILE A 88 3.09 7.65 -0.82
N TYR A 89 2.84 8.71 -1.58
CA TYR A 89 2.62 8.62 -3.01
C TYR A 89 3.80 7.97 -3.74
N GLU A 90 5.01 8.42 -3.45
CA GLU A 90 6.23 7.85 -4.04
C GLU A 90 6.38 6.36 -3.68
N ASN A 91 6.12 6.00 -2.43
CA ASN A 91 6.19 4.62 -1.99
C ASN A 91 5.11 3.76 -2.67
N VAL A 92 3.89 4.26 -2.78
CA VAL A 92 2.79 3.54 -3.45
C VAL A 92 3.13 3.31 -4.92
N CYS A 93 3.66 4.30 -5.61
CA CYS A 93 4.09 4.15 -7.00
C CYS A 93 5.17 3.07 -7.13
N GLN A 94 6.08 3.00 -6.19
CA GLN A 94 7.13 2.00 -6.16
C GLN A 94 6.57 0.58 -5.96
N TYR A 95 5.65 0.41 -5.00
CA TYR A 95 5.04 -0.90 -4.72
C TYR A 95 4.15 -1.37 -5.87
N ALA A 96 3.50 -0.44 -6.57
CA ALA A 96 2.58 -0.75 -7.66
C ALA A 96 3.24 -0.70 -9.04
N ARG A 97 4.55 -0.69 -9.11
CA ARG A 97 5.32 -0.51 -10.34
C ARG A 97 4.91 -1.46 -11.47
N TYR A 98 4.55 -2.68 -11.13
CA TYR A 98 4.17 -3.72 -12.10
C TYR A 98 2.67 -4.02 -12.09
N VAL A 99 1.88 -3.18 -11.41
CA VAL A 99 0.43 -3.34 -11.30
C VAL A 99 -0.24 -2.22 -12.09
N PRO A 100 -1.20 -2.53 -12.97
CA PRO A 100 -1.87 -1.50 -13.77
C PRO A 100 -2.88 -0.72 -12.95
N CYS A 101 -2.41 0.30 -12.23
CA CYS A 101 -3.23 1.20 -11.42
C CYS A 101 -2.83 2.64 -11.70
N ILE A 102 -3.77 3.56 -11.50
CA ILE A 102 -3.51 4.99 -11.62
C ILE A 102 -3.59 5.62 -10.23
N PHE A 103 -2.54 6.33 -9.85
CA PHE A 103 -2.45 7.01 -8.57
C PHE A 103 -2.40 8.52 -8.80
N ILE A 104 -3.14 9.26 -7.98
CA ILE A 104 -3.17 10.71 -8.02
C ILE A 104 -2.89 11.22 -6.62
N SER A 105 -1.86 12.06 -6.49
CA SER A 105 -1.58 12.79 -5.26
C SER A 105 -2.02 14.23 -5.43
N THR A 106 -2.72 14.77 -4.43
CA THR A 106 -3.08 16.18 -4.42
C THR A 106 -2.60 16.83 -3.15
N THR A 107 -1.89 17.94 -3.31
CA THR A 107 -1.33 18.68 -2.19
C THR A 107 -2.35 19.59 -1.50
N TYR A 108 -3.45 19.88 -2.15
CA TYR A 108 -4.45 20.79 -1.60
C TYR A 108 -5.25 20.16 -0.47
N ILE A 109 -5.57 18.90 -0.57
CA ILE A 109 -6.36 18.18 0.43
C ILE A 109 -5.57 17.14 1.19
N LYS A 110 -4.24 17.14 1.02
CA LYS A 110 -3.35 16.18 1.73
C LYS A 110 -3.80 14.74 1.58
N THR A 111 -4.15 14.35 0.36
CA THR A 111 -4.83 13.10 0.07
C THR A 111 -4.18 12.39 -1.10
N ILE A 112 -4.13 11.08 -1.03
CA ILE A 112 -3.75 10.21 -2.15
C ILE A 112 -5.00 9.49 -2.61
N VAL A 113 -5.26 9.55 -3.91
CA VAL A 113 -6.43 8.92 -4.53
C VAL A 113 -5.96 7.82 -5.47
N MET A 114 -6.52 6.64 -5.29
CA MET A 114 -6.17 5.46 -6.08
C MET A 114 -7.40 4.87 -6.79
#